data_bd1b49da3a380113a3688da83ddf8064
#
_entry.id   bd1b49da3a380113a3688da83ddf8064
#
_cell.length_a   1.000
_cell.length_b   1.000
_cell.length_c   1.000
_cell.angle_alpha   90.00
_cell.angle_beta   90.00
_cell.angle_gamma   90.00
#
_symmetry.space_group_name_H-M   'P 1'
#
loop_
_entity.id
_entity.type
_entity.pdbx_description
1 polymer ?
#
loop_
_entity_poly.entity_id
_entity_poly.type
_entity_poly.pdbx_seq_one_letter_code
_entity_poly.pdbx_strand_id
1 'polypeptide(L)'
;MVLTNGSGNLYAFTQVGDYFRLIGDVVSDVSDATITSSSFETAALSVPPSSLAHIYASADGSTGVSQMYVTVRTAGAADAGSALEAIATAEVTSTTNLTRVGGIGMVLVNGSSQIDYAALESAGTVNVRIGTLGWLDLKRSAP
;
A
#
# COMPACT_ATOMS: atom_id res chain seq x y z
N MET A 1 -2.25 -12.68 19.11
CA MET A 1 -1.24 -12.60 18.06
C MET A 1 -0.28 -11.48 18.41
N VAL A 2 1.00 -11.70 18.22
CA VAL A 2 2.05 -10.74 18.52
C VAL A 2 2.66 -10.31 17.18
N LEU A 3 2.60 -9.02 16.86
CA LEU A 3 3.29 -8.45 15.71
C LEU A 3 4.61 -7.84 16.18
N THR A 4 5.70 -8.25 15.55
CA THR A 4 7.03 -7.72 15.83
C THR A 4 7.57 -6.99 14.62
N ASN A 5 8.33 -5.92 14.87
CA ASN A 5 9.12 -5.28 13.82
C ASN A 5 10.35 -6.14 13.47
N GLY A 6 11.09 -5.75 12.44
CA GLY A 6 12.31 -6.46 12.02
C GLY A 6 13.40 -6.57 13.08
N SER A 7 13.30 -5.82 14.19
CA SER A 7 14.21 -5.89 15.36
C SER A 7 13.64 -6.73 16.51
N GLY A 8 12.52 -7.42 16.31
CA GLY A 8 11.88 -8.25 17.32
C GLY A 8 11.05 -7.47 18.37
N ASN A 9 10.94 -6.16 18.28
CA ASN A 9 10.12 -5.36 19.18
C ASN A 9 8.64 -5.48 18.79
N LEU A 10 7.76 -5.46 19.81
CA LEU A 10 6.32 -5.46 19.62
C LEU A 10 5.85 -4.12 19.05
N TYR A 11 4.99 -4.17 18.04
CA TYR A 11 4.24 -2.98 17.65
C TYR A 11 3.19 -2.66 18.70
N ALA A 12 3.17 -1.42 19.16
CA ALA A 12 2.08 -0.93 20.00
C ALA A 12 0.85 -0.64 19.12
N PHE A 13 -0.33 -1.02 19.58
CA PHE A 13 -1.58 -0.73 18.89
C PHE A 13 -2.71 -0.41 19.88
N THR A 14 -3.71 0.32 19.39
CA THR A 14 -4.99 0.51 20.07
C THR A 14 -6.06 -0.30 19.34
N GLN A 15 -6.87 -1.02 20.10
CA GLN A 15 -7.98 -1.79 19.56
C GLN A 15 -9.31 -1.07 19.80
N VAL A 16 -10.12 -0.98 18.74
CA VAL A 16 -11.52 -0.50 18.80
C VAL A 16 -12.39 -1.50 18.05
N GLY A 17 -13.13 -2.32 18.77
CA GLY A 17 -13.84 -3.46 18.18
C GLY A 17 -12.87 -4.44 17.53
N ASP A 18 -13.09 -4.73 16.26
CA ASP A 18 -12.22 -5.61 15.47
C ASP A 18 -11.12 -4.84 14.70
N TYR A 19 -11.07 -3.54 14.86
CA TYR A 19 -10.04 -2.70 14.26
C TYR A 19 -8.86 -2.47 15.21
N PHE A 20 -7.67 -2.69 14.69
CA PHE A 20 -6.39 -2.49 15.37
C PHE A 20 -5.63 -1.37 14.66
N ARG A 21 -5.42 -0.27 15.36
CA ARG A 21 -4.63 0.85 14.86
C ARG A 21 -3.24 0.82 15.48
N LEU A 22 -2.21 0.92 14.66
CA LEU A 22 -0.84 1.10 15.14
C LEU A 22 -0.70 2.45 15.85
N ILE A 23 0.02 2.46 16.99
CA ILE A 23 0.33 3.66 17.75
C ILE A 23 1.73 4.12 17.37
N GLY A 24 1.87 5.40 17.06
CA GLY A 24 3.12 6.01 16.64
C GLY A 24 3.17 6.25 15.14
N ASP A 25 4.37 6.17 14.59
CA ASP A 25 4.58 6.39 13.16
C ASP A 25 4.02 5.26 12.30
N VAL A 26 3.66 5.60 11.08
CA VAL A 26 3.27 4.62 10.05
C VAL A 26 4.42 3.64 9.86
N VAL A 27 4.12 2.34 9.95
CA VAL A 27 5.12 1.33 9.63
C VAL A 27 5.35 1.34 8.12
N SER A 28 6.57 1.69 7.72
CA SER A 28 6.96 1.69 6.31
C SER A 28 7.26 0.26 5.87
N ASP A 29 6.35 -0.32 5.09
CA ASP A 29 6.50 -1.68 4.54
C ASP A 29 7.20 -1.65 3.17
N VAL A 30 6.93 -0.60 2.37
CA VAL A 30 7.62 -0.31 1.12
C VAL A 30 8.17 1.10 1.19
N SER A 31 9.47 1.26 1.00
CA SER A 31 10.15 2.55 1.05
C SER A 31 10.94 2.77 -0.23
N ASP A 32 10.55 3.79 -0.97
CA ASP A 32 11.24 4.26 -2.18
C ASP A 32 11.50 3.17 -3.23
N ALA A 33 10.58 2.19 -3.36
CA ALA A 33 10.66 1.23 -4.44
C ALA A 33 10.47 1.94 -5.77
N THR A 34 11.48 1.86 -6.64
CA THR A 34 11.43 2.46 -7.97
C THR A 34 10.76 1.49 -8.93
N ILE A 35 9.62 1.89 -9.47
CA ILE A 35 8.88 1.13 -10.46
C ILE A 35 9.07 1.78 -11.83
N THR A 36 9.49 0.99 -12.81
CA THR A 36 9.76 1.43 -14.18
C THR A 36 8.76 0.89 -15.20
N SER A 37 7.81 0.08 -14.75
CA SER A 37 6.81 -0.56 -15.62
C SER A 37 5.49 -0.74 -14.89
N SER A 38 4.43 -1.01 -15.64
CA SER A 38 3.11 -1.34 -15.11
C SER A 38 3.00 -2.75 -14.51
N SER A 39 4.11 -3.44 -14.29
CA SER A 39 4.11 -4.75 -13.66
C SER A 39 3.86 -4.62 -12.16
N PHE A 40 3.11 -5.58 -11.61
CA PHE A 40 2.91 -5.68 -10.18
C PHE A 40 4.14 -6.25 -9.48
N GLU A 41 4.48 -5.66 -8.37
CA GLU A 41 5.45 -6.17 -7.40
C GLU A 41 4.74 -6.64 -6.14
N THR A 42 5.33 -7.61 -5.43
CA THR A 42 4.75 -8.16 -4.20
C THR A 42 5.50 -7.64 -2.99
N ALA A 43 4.77 -7.20 -1.98
CA ALA A 43 5.33 -6.80 -0.69
C ALA A 43 4.57 -7.44 0.47
N ALA A 44 5.29 -7.74 1.56
CA ALA A 44 4.69 -8.10 2.83
C ALA A 44 4.34 -6.84 3.63
N LEU A 45 3.14 -6.84 4.23
CA LEU A 45 2.70 -5.78 5.13
C LEU A 45 2.85 -6.20 6.59
N SER A 46 3.02 -5.23 7.46
CA SER A 46 3.09 -5.42 8.91
C SER A 46 1.70 -5.60 9.54
N VAL A 47 0.96 -6.60 9.03
CA VAL A 47 -0.38 -6.98 9.51
C VAL A 47 -0.51 -8.51 9.61
N PRO A 48 -1.49 -9.02 10.37
CA PRO A 48 -1.77 -10.46 10.40
C PRO A 48 -2.19 -11.01 9.03
N PRO A 49 -1.87 -12.29 8.74
CA PRO A 49 -2.35 -12.97 7.54
C PRO A 49 -3.88 -12.98 7.43
N SER A 50 -4.37 -12.82 6.21
CA SER A 50 -5.81 -12.82 5.90
C SER A 50 -6.63 -11.77 6.65
N SER A 51 -6.01 -10.65 7.01
CA SER A 51 -6.68 -9.47 7.57
C SER A 51 -6.93 -8.42 6.50
N LEU A 52 -7.80 -7.46 6.81
CA LEU A 52 -8.00 -6.29 5.95
C LEU A 52 -7.07 -5.17 6.43
N ALA A 53 -5.98 -4.96 5.71
CA ALA A 53 -4.97 -3.96 6.03
C ALA A 53 -5.48 -2.55 5.74
N HIS A 54 -5.28 -1.62 6.68
CA HIS A 54 -5.46 -0.19 6.48
C HIS A 54 -4.10 0.41 6.16
N ILE A 55 -3.94 0.91 4.96
CA ILE A 55 -2.66 1.36 4.42
C ILE A 55 -2.71 2.81 3.96
N TYR A 56 -1.56 3.43 3.98
CA TYR A 56 -1.24 4.62 3.21
C TYR A 56 -0.35 4.21 2.04
N ALA A 57 -0.65 4.69 0.87
CA ALA A 57 0.19 4.53 -0.31
C ALA A 57 0.48 5.89 -0.94
N SER A 58 1.70 6.11 -1.39
CA SER A 58 2.09 7.31 -2.13
C SER A 58 3.07 6.98 -3.24
N ALA A 59 3.10 7.85 -4.22
CA ALA A 59 4.08 7.81 -5.29
C ALA A 59 4.62 9.20 -5.60
N ASP A 60 5.90 9.24 -5.92
CA ASP A 60 6.61 10.42 -6.41
C ASP A 60 7.04 10.14 -7.86
N GLY A 61 6.48 10.86 -8.82
CA GLY A 61 6.82 10.74 -10.22
C GLY A 61 8.05 11.56 -10.59
N SER A 62 8.87 11.03 -11.50
CA SER A 62 9.98 11.76 -12.10
C SER A 62 9.50 12.76 -13.16
N THR A 63 10.42 13.57 -13.67
CA THR A 63 10.15 14.47 -14.81
C THR A 63 9.64 13.67 -16.01
N GLY A 64 8.56 14.13 -16.61
CA GLY A 64 7.96 13.49 -17.80
C GLY A 64 6.73 12.62 -17.51
N VAL A 65 6.41 12.36 -16.24
CA VAL A 65 5.17 11.67 -15.85
C VAL A 65 3.99 12.61 -16.04
N SER A 66 3.02 12.24 -16.86
CA SER A 66 1.81 13.03 -17.10
C SER A 66 0.60 12.50 -16.36
N GLN A 67 0.55 11.20 -16.10
CA GLN A 67 -0.46 10.54 -15.28
C GLN A 67 0.21 9.54 -14.37
N MET A 68 -0.27 9.43 -13.15
CA MET A 68 0.27 8.52 -12.17
C MET A 68 -0.85 7.92 -11.32
N TYR A 69 -0.80 6.60 -11.16
CA TYR A 69 -1.73 5.83 -10.32
C TYR A 69 -0.92 4.93 -9.40
N VAL A 70 -1.35 4.79 -8.17
CA VAL A 70 -0.89 3.73 -7.29
C VAL A 70 -2.03 2.76 -7.09
N THR A 71 -1.83 1.55 -7.53
CA THR A 71 -2.79 0.45 -7.39
C THR A 71 -2.24 -0.56 -6.40
N VAL A 72 -3.11 -1.03 -5.50
CA VAL A 72 -2.78 -2.08 -4.53
C VAL A 72 -3.90 -3.10 -4.52
N ARG A 73 -3.54 -4.38 -4.51
CA ARG A 73 -4.49 -5.50 -4.47
C ARG A 73 -3.98 -6.64 -3.59
N THR A 74 -4.84 -7.60 -3.30
CA THR A 74 -4.42 -8.86 -2.66
C THR A 74 -3.39 -9.57 -3.54
N ALA A 75 -2.27 -10.02 -2.97
CA ALA A 75 -1.24 -10.73 -3.74
C ALA A 75 -1.79 -11.99 -4.40
N GLY A 76 -1.54 -12.11 -5.71
CA GLY A 76 -2.05 -13.20 -6.53
C GLY A 76 -3.50 -13.03 -7.01
N ALA A 77 -4.16 -11.91 -6.72
CA ALA A 77 -5.48 -11.63 -7.28
C ALA A 77 -5.40 -11.37 -8.79
N ALA A 78 -6.50 -11.68 -9.50
CA ALA A 78 -6.59 -11.35 -10.90
C ALA A 78 -6.49 -9.84 -11.13
N ASP A 79 -5.82 -9.46 -12.21
CA ASP A 79 -5.63 -8.07 -12.58
C ASP A 79 -6.93 -7.53 -13.21
N ALA A 80 -7.51 -6.52 -12.58
CA ALA A 80 -8.56 -5.72 -13.24
C ALA A 80 -7.96 -4.54 -14.01
N GLY A 81 -6.67 -4.25 -13.79
CA GLY A 81 -5.81 -3.44 -14.66
C GLY A 81 -6.25 -2.01 -14.92
N SER A 82 -7.08 -1.42 -14.05
CA SER A 82 -7.66 -0.12 -14.34
C SER A 82 -7.39 0.92 -13.26
N ALA A 83 -7.36 2.19 -13.67
CA ALA A 83 -7.34 3.34 -12.77
C ALA A 83 -8.51 3.38 -11.76
N LEU A 84 -9.56 2.58 -11.99
CA LEU A 84 -10.72 2.45 -11.11
C LEU A 84 -10.41 1.72 -9.80
N GLU A 85 -9.29 0.96 -9.74
CA GLU A 85 -8.82 0.28 -8.53
C GLU A 85 -7.69 1.03 -7.83
N ALA A 86 -7.31 2.19 -8.34
CA ALA A 86 -6.23 2.97 -7.77
C ALA A 86 -6.60 3.50 -6.37
N ILE A 87 -5.71 3.29 -5.40
CA ILE A 87 -5.81 3.92 -4.08
C ILE A 87 -5.48 5.41 -4.19
N ALA A 88 -4.57 5.76 -5.10
CA ALA A 88 -4.17 7.14 -5.33
C ALA A 88 -4.03 7.40 -6.82
N THR A 89 -4.57 8.53 -7.26
CA THR A 89 -4.56 8.95 -8.66
C THR A 89 -4.18 10.43 -8.75
N ALA A 90 -3.27 10.77 -9.65
CA ALA A 90 -3.01 12.15 -10.04
C ALA A 90 -2.86 12.28 -11.54
N GLU A 91 -3.44 13.34 -12.09
CA GLU A 91 -3.17 13.81 -13.42
C GLU A 91 -2.23 15.03 -13.33
N VAL A 92 -1.13 14.98 -14.08
CA VAL A 92 -0.09 16.00 -14.00
C VAL A 92 -0.13 16.82 -15.27
N THR A 93 -0.38 18.11 -15.12
CA THR A 93 -0.38 19.05 -16.25
C THR A 93 0.99 19.66 -16.57
N SER A 94 2.02 19.36 -15.76
CA SER A 94 3.35 19.92 -15.90
C SER A 94 4.41 18.83 -15.99
N THR A 95 5.18 18.82 -17.08
CA THR A 95 6.28 17.89 -17.33
C THR A 95 7.60 18.28 -16.66
N THR A 96 7.62 19.36 -15.90
CA THR A 96 8.87 19.94 -15.37
C THR A 96 9.06 19.76 -13.87
N ASN A 97 8.05 19.36 -13.14
CA ASN A 97 8.10 19.22 -11.68
C ASN A 97 7.81 17.78 -11.22
N LEU A 98 8.47 17.37 -10.14
CA LEU A 98 8.12 16.17 -9.41
C LEU A 98 6.69 16.30 -8.89
N THR A 99 5.88 15.28 -9.13
CA THR A 99 4.51 15.22 -8.63
C THR A 99 4.41 14.10 -7.61
N ARG A 100 3.75 14.42 -6.51
CA ARG A 100 3.43 13.44 -5.48
C ARG A 100 1.93 13.21 -5.46
N VAL A 101 1.55 11.96 -5.38
CA VAL A 101 0.18 11.52 -5.12
C VAL A 101 0.16 10.61 -3.91
N GLY A 102 -0.89 10.67 -3.13
CA GLY A 102 -1.05 9.78 -1.98
C GLY A 102 -2.50 9.56 -1.63
N GLY A 103 -2.79 8.41 -1.06
CA GLY A 103 -4.12 8.02 -0.63
C GLY A 103 -4.07 7.03 0.52
N ILE A 104 -5.22 6.85 1.15
CA ILE A 104 -5.46 5.88 2.21
C ILE A 104 -6.50 4.90 1.72
N GLY A 105 -6.29 3.62 1.97
CA GLY A 105 -7.21 2.58 1.54
C GLY A 105 -7.15 1.33 2.40
N MET A 106 -8.07 0.42 2.11
CA MET A 106 -8.14 -0.89 2.74
C MET A 106 -7.85 -1.95 1.68
N VAL A 107 -7.00 -2.92 2.01
CA VAL A 107 -6.68 -4.04 1.12
C VAL A 107 -6.66 -5.35 1.91
N LEU A 108 -7.27 -6.40 1.36
CA LEU A 108 -7.18 -7.73 1.93
C LEU A 108 -5.78 -8.29 1.65
N VAL A 109 -5.07 -8.73 2.69
CA VAL A 109 -3.80 -9.43 2.51
C VAL A 109 -4.03 -10.94 2.38
N ASN A 110 -3.14 -11.61 1.65
CA ASN A 110 -3.19 -13.07 1.53
C ASN A 110 -2.76 -13.80 2.81
N GLY A 111 -2.70 -15.13 2.76
CA GLY A 111 -2.28 -15.98 3.88
C GLY A 111 -0.82 -15.78 4.33
N SER A 112 -0.03 -15.00 3.60
CA SER A 112 1.36 -14.63 3.93
C SER A 112 1.51 -13.13 4.25
N SER A 113 0.41 -12.43 4.53
CA SER A 113 0.38 -10.97 4.78
C SER A 113 0.88 -10.13 3.61
N GLN A 114 0.67 -10.58 2.38
CA GLN A 114 1.21 -9.94 1.18
C GLN A 114 0.13 -9.25 0.36
N ILE A 115 0.57 -8.20 -0.32
CA ILE A 115 -0.16 -7.46 -1.36
C ILE A 115 0.66 -7.43 -2.64
N ASP A 116 0.01 -7.22 -3.76
CA ASP A 116 0.65 -6.77 -4.99
C ASP A 116 0.38 -5.28 -5.18
N TYR A 117 1.39 -4.54 -5.62
CA TYR A 117 1.28 -3.12 -5.90
C TYR A 117 1.94 -2.76 -7.22
N ALA A 118 1.42 -1.73 -7.86
CA ALA A 118 1.98 -1.18 -9.09
C ALA A 118 1.81 0.33 -9.11
N ALA A 119 2.71 1.00 -9.79
CA ALA A 119 2.51 2.37 -10.22
C ALA A 119 2.32 2.36 -11.74
N LEU A 120 1.16 2.75 -12.18
CA LEU A 120 0.88 2.93 -13.59
C LEU A 120 1.23 4.37 -13.96
N GLU A 121 2.08 4.53 -14.94
CA GLU A 121 2.58 5.82 -15.40
C GLU A 121 2.54 5.94 -16.91
N SER A 122 2.48 7.15 -17.40
CA SER A 122 2.53 7.41 -18.84
C SER A 122 3.96 7.37 -19.41
N ALA A 123 4.95 7.73 -18.61
CA ALA A 123 6.37 7.69 -18.93
C ALA A 123 7.21 8.04 -17.69
N GLY A 124 8.46 7.59 -17.65
CA GLY A 124 9.41 7.93 -16.59
C GLY A 124 9.54 6.86 -15.51
N THR A 125 9.90 7.25 -14.30
CA THR A 125 10.03 6.39 -13.12
C THR A 125 9.21 6.92 -11.97
N VAL A 126 8.65 6.01 -11.20
CA VAL A 126 7.84 6.33 -10.02
C VAL A 126 8.45 5.66 -8.80
N ASN A 127 8.63 6.43 -7.73
CA ASN A 127 9.02 5.89 -6.43
C ASN A 127 7.76 5.67 -5.59
N VAL A 128 7.53 4.45 -5.15
CA VAL A 128 6.35 4.06 -4.37
C VAL A 128 6.72 3.86 -2.91
N ARG A 129 5.85 4.36 -2.03
CA ARG A 129 5.91 4.10 -0.59
C ARG A 129 4.56 3.56 -0.15
N ILE A 130 4.58 2.50 0.64
CA ILE A 130 3.40 1.93 1.27
C ILE A 130 3.69 1.75 2.74
N GLY A 131 2.76 2.18 3.57
CA GLY A 131 2.88 2.01 5.01
C GLY A 131 1.58 1.52 5.64
N THR A 132 1.71 0.67 6.65
CA THR A 132 0.60 0.15 7.43
C THR A 132 0.20 1.15 8.52
N LEU A 133 -1.10 1.46 8.56
CA LEU A 133 -1.75 2.27 9.60
C LEU A 133 -2.43 1.40 10.66
N GLY A 134 -2.87 0.19 10.26
CA GLY A 134 -3.60 -0.73 11.12
C GLY A 134 -4.24 -1.86 10.31
N TRP A 135 -5.15 -2.60 10.91
CA TRP A 135 -5.88 -3.67 10.25
C TRP A 135 -7.22 -3.96 10.92
N LEU A 136 -8.11 -4.60 10.18
CA LEU A 136 -9.34 -5.20 10.67
C LEU A 136 -9.16 -6.73 10.73
N ASP A 137 -9.45 -7.34 11.87
CA ASP A 137 -9.40 -8.79 12.05
C ASP A 137 -10.71 -9.45 11.61
N LEU A 138 -10.72 -9.95 10.37
CA LEU A 138 -11.91 -10.57 9.79
C LEU A 138 -12.29 -11.90 10.46
N LYS A 139 -11.39 -12.54 11.21
CA LYS A 139 -11.67 -13.80 11.89
C LYS A 139 -12.50 -13.63 13.15
N ARG A 140 -12.51 -12.43 13.74
CA ARG A 140 -13.32 -12.10 14.92
C ARG A 140 -14.74 -11.70 14.57
N SER A 141 -14.98 -11.32 13.31
CA SER A 141 -16.29 -10.85 12.83
C SER A 141 -17.22 -12.00 12.39
N ALA A 142 -16.77 -13.25 12.45
CA ALA A 142 -17.65 -14.40 12.18
C ALA A 142 -18.53 -14.65 13.38
N PRO A 143 -19.88 -14.74 13.20
CA PRO A 143 -20.81 -15.06 14.27
C PRO A 143 -20.63 -16.48 14.81
#